data_145efe17b4b12b94fa29e43fdb0b9d51
#
_entry.id   145efe17b4b12b94fa29e43fdb0b9d51
#
_cell.length_a   1.000
_cell.length_b   1.000
_cell.length_c   1.000
_cell.angle_alpha   90.00
_cell.angle_beta   90.00
_cell.angle_gamma   90.00
#
_symmetry.space_group_name_H-M   'P 1'
#
loop_
_entity.id
_entity.type
_entity.pdbx_description
1 polymer ?
#
loop_
_entity_poly.entity_id
_entity_poly.type
_entity_poly.pdbx_seq_one_letter_code
_entity_poly.pdbx_strand_id
1 'polypeptide(L)'
;MPPLKKVEFTLYGSFARTYKGHGTDRALLGGIMGFSTDDMRIRNSFDIAREQGIDFSFTPNETETDVHPNTVDIHMVNDQGQEMTVRGESLGGGKVRIVEINHVKVDFTGEYSAIIVIHQDTPGVVAYITRCLSERNINIAFMRLFRESKGTTAYTIVESDGHLPEDIVESIHQNTNIHDVMVVQ
;
A
#
# COMPACT_ATOMS: atom_id res chain seq x y z
N MET A 1 -3.28 9.62 -7.65
CA MET A 1 -2.75 10.16 -6.37
C MET A 1 -2.05 11.47 -6.63
N PRO A 2 -2.15 12.48 -5.74
CA PRO A 2 -1.31 13.66 -5.78
C PRO A 2 0.17 13.26 -5.73
N PRO A 3 1.09 14.06 -6.32
CA PRO A 3 2.51 13.74 -6.34
C PRO A 3 3.08 13.53 -4.94
N LEU A 4 3.89 12.49 -4.78
CA LEU A 4 4.57 12.19 -3.53
C LEU A 4 5.65 13.27 -3.27
N LYS A 5 5.70 13.78 -2.06
CA LYS A 5 6.68 14.79 -1.63
C LYS A 5 7.74 14.22 -0.70
N LYS A 6 7.34 13.32 0.18
CA LYS A 6 8.24 12.73 1.18
C LYS A 6 7.91 11.27 1.42
N VAL A 7 8.94 10.45 1.63
CA VAL A 7 8.80 9.06 2.08
C VAL A 7 9.87 8.69 3.11
N GLU A 8 9.47 8.08 4.20
CA GLU A 8 10.35 7.62 5.27
C GLU A 8 10.17 6.11 5.43
N PHE A 9 11.27 5.39 5.37
CA PHE A 9 11.30 3.94 5.55
C PHE A 9 11.91 3.60 6.90
N THR A 10 11.17 2.89 7.75
CA THR A 10 11.71 2.27 8.97
C THR A 10 11.86 0.79 8.74
N LEU A 11 13.07 0.27 8.85
CA LEU A 11 13.42 -1.11 8.53
C LEU A 11 13.69 -1.89 9.81
N TYR A 12 13.17 -3.11 9.89
CA TYR A 12 13.24 -3.93 11.08
C TYR A 12 14.04 -5.21 10.84
N GLY A 13 14.53 -5.80 11.90
CA GLY A 13 15.14 -7.12 11.94
C GLY A 13 16.27 -7.32 10.93
N SER A 14 16.12 -8.27 10.01
CA SER A 14 17.11 -8.53 8.97
C SER A 14 17.24 -7.37 8.00
N PHE A 15 16.12 -6.74 7.61
CA PHE A 15 16.14 -5.57 6.75
C PHE A 15 16.96 -4.42 7.35
N ALA A 16 16.81 -4.14 8.65
CA ALA A 16 17.59 -3.09 9.33
C ALA A 16 19.09 -3.28 9.17
N ARG A 17 19.57 -4.52 9.17
CA ARG A 17 21.00 -4.85 9.10
C ARG A 17 21.55 -4.98 7.68
N THR A 18 20.72 -5.35 6.71
CA THR A 18 21.20 -5.79 5.40
C THR A 18 20.77 -4.90 4.23
N TYR A 19 19.85 -3.94 4.44
CA TYR A 19 19.20 -3.18 3.36
C TYR A 19 20.16 -2.50 2.38
N LYS A 20 21.26 -1.91 2.87
CA LYS A 20 22.26 -1.25 2.01
C LYS A 20 23.01 -2.24 1.13
N GLY A 21 23.44 -3.37 1.71
CA GLY A 21 24.23 -4.39 1.00
C GLY A 21 23.43 -5.15 -0.05
N HIS A 22 22.13 -5.30 0.17
CA HIS A 22 21.25 -6.02 -0.76
C HIS A 22 20.48 -5.10 -1.70
N GLY A 23 20.64 -3.77 -1.59
CA GLY A 23 19.92 -2.81 -2.43
C GLY A 23 18.43 -2.70 -2.12
N THR A 24 17.99 -3.17 -0.93
CA THR A 24 16.59 -3.10 -0.50
C THR A 24 16.09 -1.65 -0.46
N ASP A 25 16.94 -0.71 -0.04
CA ASP A 25 16.67 0.72 -0.04
C ASP A 25 16.31 1.25 -1.44
N ARG A 26 17.09 0.87 -2.43
CA ARG A 26 16.86 1.27 -3.83
C ARG A 26 15.61 0.62 -4.41
N ALA A 27 15.37 -0.65 -4.08
CA ALA A 27 14.19 -1.38 -4.53
C ALA A 27 12.91 -0.79 -3.92
N LEU A 28 12.89 -0.50 -2.62
CA LEU A 28 11.75 0.14 -1.95
C LEU A 28 11.45 1.51 -2.55
N LEU A 29 12.46 2.36 -2.71
CA LEU A 29 12.25 3.69 -3.29
C LEU A 29 11.84 3.61 -4.78
N GLY A 30 12.41 2.66 -5.53
CA GLY A 30 12.02 2.40 -6.92
C GLY A 30 10.55 1.96 -7.02
N GLY A 31 10.12 1.07 -6.13
CA GLY A 31 8.73 0.62 -6.06
C GLY A 31 7.75 1.76 -5.76
N ILE A 32 8.11 2.69 -4.85
CA ILE A 32 7.32 3.90 -4.57
C ILE A 32 7.18 4.79 -5.82
N MET A 33 8.19 4.82 -6.68
CA MET A 33 8.15 5.56 -7.96
C MET A 33 7.47 4.75 -9.09
N GLY A 34 6.91 3.57 -8.80
CA GLY A 34 6.20 2.74 -9.77
C GLY A 34 7.10 1.91 -10.68
N PHE A 35 8.36 1.64 -10.28
CA PHE A 35 9.25 0.78 -11.06
C PHE A 35 8.91 -0.69 -10.83
N SER A 36 8.86 -1.47 -11.92
CA SER A 36 8.73 -2.92 -11.82
C SER A 36 10.01 -3.55 -11.24
N THR A 37 9.92 -4.78 -10.77
CA THR A 37 11.01 -5.47 -10.05
C THR A 37 12.25 -5.71 -10.91
N ASP A 38 12.12 -5.72 -12.23
CA ASP A 38 13.19 -5.88 -13.23
C ASP A 38 13.64 -4.54 -13.86
N ASP A 39 13.10 -3.42 -13.41
CA ASP A 39 13.43 -2.11 -13.97
C ASP A 39 14.87 -1.70 -13.66
N MET A 40 15.66 -1.47 -14.70
CA MET A 40 17.06 -1.06 -14.56
C MET A 40 17.26 0.26 -13.83
N ARG A 41 16.23 1.13 -13.80
CA ARG A 41 16.25 2.41 -13.10
C ARG A 41 16.32 2.28 -11.58
N ILE A 42 15.99 1.11 -11.02
CA ILE A 42 16.12 0.84 -9.57
C ILE A 42 17.53 1.16 -9.08
N ARG A 43 18.57 0.90 -9.87
CA ARG A 43 19.97 1.19 -9.51
C ARG A 43 20.22 2.67 -9.25
N ASN A 44 19.47 3.55 -9.92
CA ASN A 44 19.58 5.00 -9.85
C ASN A 44 18.38 5.65 -9.14
N SER A 45 17.58 4.86 -8.40
CA SER A 45 16.33 5.32 -7.78
C SER A 45 16.53 6.54 -6.88
N PHE A 46 17.67 6.65 -6.19
CA PHE A 46 17.97 7.79 -5.31
C PHE A 46 18.14 9.11 -6.10
N ASP A 47 18.81 9.06 -7.24
CA ASP A 47 19.03 10.23 -8.06
C ASP A 47 17.73 10.66 -8.74
N ILE A 48 16.99 9.68 -9.26
CA ILE A 48 15.66 9.91 -9.87
C ILE A 48 14.68 10.51 -8.86
N ALA A 49 14.64 9.99 -7.63
CA ALA A 49 13.78 10.54 -6.57
C ALA A 49 14.13 12.01 -6.25
N ARG A 50 15.42 12.34 -6.17
CA ARG A 50 15.89 13.73 -5.97
C ARG A 50 15.50 14.63 -7.14
N GLU A 51 15.65 14.16 -8.38
CA GLU A 51 15.23 14.89 -9.59
C GLU A 51 13.73 15.15 -9.62
N GLN A 52 12.93 14.21 -9.08
CA GLN A 52 11.48 14.37 -8.93
C GLN A 52 11.08 15.20 -7.70
N GLY A 53 12.03 15.66 -6.89
CA GLY A 53 11.76 16.45 -5.70
C GLY A 53 11.17 15.64 -4.54
N ILE A 54 11.37 14.33 -4.52
CA ILE A 54 10.93 13.44 -3.44
C ILE A 54 12.03 13.44 -2.35
N ASP A 55 11.67 13.87 -1.15
CA ASP A 55 12.51 13.72 0.04
C ASP A 55 12.36 12.29 0.58
N PHE A 56 13.47 11.63 0.89
CA PHE A 56 13.42 10.25 1.38
C PHE A 56 14.48 9.96 2.44
N SER A 57 14.13 9.06 3.36
CA SER A 57 15.04 8.61 4.42
C SER A 57 14.85 7.13 4.74
N PHE A 58 15.92 6.51 5.26
CA PHE A 58 15.94 5.12 5.72
C PHE A 58 16.46 5.06 7.15
N THR A 59 15.65 4.56 8.06
CA THR A 59 15.97 4.42 9.49
C THR A 59 15.96 2.96 9.89
N PRO A 60 17.09 2.35 10.23
CA PRO A 60 17.11 1.01 10.79
C PRO A 60 16.61 1.03 12.24
N ASN A 61 15.68 0.14 12.56
CA ASN A 61 15.19 -0.12 13.92
C ASN A 61 15.60 -1.54 14.33
N GLU A 62 16.60 -1.64 15.18
CA GLU A 62 17.11 -2.92 15.69
C GLU A 62 16.56 -3.25 17.10
N THR A 63 15.77 -2.36 17.68
CA THR A 63 15.27 -2.50 19.07
C THR A 63 13.93 -3.21 19.12
N GLU A 64 13.09 -3.08 18.11
CA GLU A 64 11.79 -3.76 18.02
C GLU A 64 11.98 -5.15 17.43
N THR A 65 11.82 -6.18 18.27
CA THR A 65 12.06 -7.58 17.90
C THR A 65 10.79 -8.40 17.73
N ASP A 66 9.62 -7.84 18.08
CA ASP A 66 8.32 -8.54 18.03
C ASP A 66 7.61 -8.35 16.68
N VAL A 67 8.41 -8.27 15.60
CA VAL A 67 7.94 -8.13 14.22
C VAL A 67 8.63 -9.16 13.33
N HIS A 68 8.05 -9.41 12.15
CA HIS A 68 8.70 -10.29 11.16
C HIS A 68 10.09 -9.72 10.78
N PRO A 69 11.14 -10.56 10.62
CA PRO A 69 12.52 -10.09 10.39
C PRO A 69 12.71 -9.21 9.15
N ASN A 70 11.84 -9.32 8.17
CA ASN A 70 11.89 -8.53 6.93
C ASN A 70 10.68 -7.59 6.85
N THR A 71 10.49 -6.79 7.89
CA THR A 71 9.42 -5.78 7.97
C THR A 71 9.96 -4.40 7.59
N VAL A 72 9.12 -3.63 6.93
CA VAL A 72 9.33 -2.20 6.65
C VAL A 72 8.05 -1.41 6.93
N ASP A 73 8.17 -0.29 7.62
CA ASP A 73 7.16 0.76 7.65
C ASP A 73 7.51 1.80 6.59
N ILE A 74 6.52 2.19 5.81
CA ILE A 74 6.62 3.19 4.76
C ILE A 74 5.66 4.32 5.12
N HIS A 75 6.19 5.45 5.55
CA HIS A 75 5.42 6.65 5.80
C HIS A 75 5.55 7.60 4.62
N MET A 76 4.44 7.96 4.02
CA MET A 76 4.36 8.76 2.80
C MET A 76 3.58 10.04 3.05
N VAL A 77 4.07 11.15 2.49
CA VAL A 77 3.40 12.45 2.51
C VAL A 77 3.36 13.00 1.08
N ASN A 78 2.17 13.35 0.60
CA ASN A 78 2.02 13.95 -0.73
C ASN A 78 2.17 15.49 -0.69
N ASP A 79 2.08 16.15 -1.84
CA ASP A 79 2.22 17.60 -1.98
C ASP A 79 1.04 18.40 -1.37
N GLN A 80 -0.08 17.73 -1.07
CA GLN A 80 -1.23 18.30 -0.37
C GLN A 80 -1.17 18.11 1.15
N GLY A 81 -0.10 17.47 1.66
CA GLY A 81 0.06 17.19 3.08
C GLY A 81 -0.77 16.02 3.60
N GLN A 82 -1.34 15.21 2.72
CA GLN A 82 -1.99 13.97 3.14
C GLN A 82 -0.95 12.91 3.44
N GLU A 83 -1.18 12.15 4.49
CA GLU A 83 -0.24 11.14 4.98
C GLU A 83 -0.82 9.73 4.87
N MET A 84 0.06 8.77 4.65
CA MET A 84 -0.26 7.35 4.69
C MET A 84 0.92 6.57 5.27
N THR A 85 0.63 5.62 6.14
CA THR A 85 1.60 4.66 6.67
C THR A 85 1.19 3.25 6.28
N VAL A 86 2.13 2.49 5.73
CA VAL A 86 1.94 1.09 5.34
C VAL A 86 3.03 0.25 5.98
N ARG A 87 2.65 -0.84 6.67
CA ARG A 87 3.58 -1.88 7.12
C ARG A 87 3.52 -3.08 6.20
N GLY A 88 4.67 -3.41 5.62
CA GLY A 88 4.84 -4.56 4.74
C GLY A 88 5.88 -5.54 5.26
N GLU A 89 5.68 -6.80 4.94
CA GLU A 89 6.59 -7.90 5.25
C GLU A 89 7.01 -8.62 3.98
N SER A 90 8.30 -8.92 3.84
CA SER A 90 8.79 -9.82 2.80
C SER A 90 8.86 -11.24 3.34
N LEU A 91 8.08 -12.13 2.74
CA LEU A 91 8.00 -13.54 3.14
C LEU A 91 9.04 -14.43 2.45
N GLY A 92 9.86 -13.83 1.56
CA GLY A 92 10.81 -14.57 0.73
C GLY A 92 10.19 -15.08 -0.57
N GLY A 93 11.05 -15.45 -1.54
CA GLY A 93 10.59 -15.97 -2.84
C GLY A 93 9.76 -14.98 -3.67
N GLY A 94 9.94 -13.68 -3.47
CA GLY A 94 9.15 -12.64 -4.15
C GLY A 94 7.78 -12.37 -3.52
N LYS A 95 7.41 -13.10 -2.46
CA LYS A 95 6.12 -12.91 -1.79
C LYS A 95 6.21 -11.79 -0.76
N VAL A 96 5.17 -10.96 -0.74
CA VAL A 96 5.00 -9.87 0.22
C VAL A 96 3.65 -9.98 0.92
N ARG A 97 3.54 -9.38 2.09
CA ARG A 97 2.28 -9.26 2.82
C ARG A 97 2.18 -7.86 3.41
N ILE A 98 1.05 -7.20 3.21
CA ILE A 98 0.72 -5.95 3.88
C ILE A 98 -0.06 -6.28 5.14
N VAL A 99 0.41 -5.82 6.28
CA VAL A 99 -0.13 -6.17 7.61
C VAL A 99 -0.74 -4.99 8.34
N GLU A 100 -0.45 -3.76 7.91
CA GLU A 100 -1.02 -2.56 8.51
C GLU A 100 -1.11 -1.42 7.50
N ILE A 101 -2.21 -0.65 7.55
CA ILE A 101 -2.39 0.62 6.82
C ILE A 101 -2.95 1.63 7.81
N ASN A 102 -2.28 2.79 7.97
CA ASN A 102 -2.66 3.86 8.89
C ASN A 102 -2.99 3.34 10.31
N HIS A 103 -2.14 2.45 10.84
CA HIS A 103 -2.27 1.79 12.15
C HIS A 103 -3.48 0.82 12.27
N VAL A 104 -4.18 0.54 11.19
CA VAL A 104 -5.22 -0.49 11.16
C VAL A 104 -4.62 -1.80 10.64
N LYS A 105 -4.74 -2.86 11.42
CA LYS A 105 -4.27 -4.19 11.02
C LYS A 105 -5.09 -4.69 9.84
N VAL A 106 -4.38 -5.07 8.79
CA VAL A 106 -4.93 -5.66 7.56
C VAL A 106 -4.16 -6.95 7.23
N ASP A 107 -4.59 -7.69 6.23
CA ASP A 107 -3.89 -8.89 5.76
C ASP A 107 -4.22 -9.15 4.30
N PHE A 108 -3.25 -8.86 3.40
CA PHE A 108 -3.33 -9.22 1.99
C PHE A 108 -1.93 -9.31 1.36
N THR A 109 -1.80 -10.06 0.28
CA THR A 109 -0.48 -10.42 -0.28
C THR A 109 -0.14 -9.68 -1.57
N GLY A 110 -1.09 -9.08 -2.27
CA GLY A 110 -0.87 -8.50 -3.59
C GLY A 110 -0.59 -9.53 -4.70
N GLU A 111 -0.86 -10.83 -4.45
CA GLU A 111 -0.80 -11.87 -5.50
C GLU A 111 -1.94 -11.70 -6.52
N TYR A 112 -3.00 -11.01 -6.13
CA TYR A 112 -4.15 -10.65 -6.95
C TYR A 112 -4.20 -9.13 -7.12
N SER A 113 -4.86 -8.67 -8.19
CA SER A 113 -5.23 -7.26 -8.28
C SER A 113 -6.13 -6.90 -7.10
N ALA A 114 -5.80 -5.88 -6.35
CA ALA A 114 -6.53 -5.50 -5.15
C ALA A 114 -7.08 -4.08 -5.22
N ILE A 115 -8.29 -3.89 -4.70
CA ILE A 115 -8.87 -2.57 -4.41
C ILE A 115 -8.92 -2.41 -2.90
N ILE A 116 -8.34 -1.34 -2.41
CA ILE A 116 -8.39 -0.94 -1.01
C ILE A 116 -9.28 0.28 -0.91
N VAL A 117 -10.39 0.16 -0.21
CA VAL A 117 -11.36 1.23 -0.03
C VAL A 117 -11.36 1.67 1.43
N ILE A 118 -10.99 2.92 1.67
CA ILE A 118 -11.06 3.55 2.99
C ILE A 118 -12.40 4.29 3.07
N HIS A 119 -13.22 3.95 4.06
CA HIS A 119 -14.57 4.46 4.13
C HIS A 119 -15.12 4.59 5.55
N GLN A 120 -16.23 5.30 5.71
CA GLN A 120 -17.00 5.31 6.94
C GLN A 120 -17.63 3.94 7.20
N ASP A 121 -17.49 3.41 8.43
CA ASP A 121 -18.10 2.13 8.85
C ASP A 121 -19.62 2.31 9.05
N THR A 122 -20.36 2.29 7.94
CA THR A 122 -21.83 2.47 7.95
C THR A 122 -22.51 1.43 7.05
N PRO A 123 -23.77 1.05 7.37
CA PRO A 123 -24.55 0.16 6.54
C PRO A 123 -24.66 0.65 5.09
N GLY A 124 -24.58 -0.27 4.13
CA GLY A 124 -24.75 0.02 2.72
C GLY A 124 -23.46 0.32 1.95
N VAL A 125 -22.36 0.72 2.60
CA VAL A 125 -21.10 1.03 1.92
C VAL A 125 -20.51 -0.21 1.25
N VAL A 126 -20.43 -1.32 1.95
CA VAL A 126 -19.94 -2.59 1.37
C VAL A 126 -20.82 -3.05 0.20
N ALA A 127 -22.16 -2.94 0.34
CA ALA A 127 -23.07 -3.26 -0.74
C ALA A 127 -22.87 -2.36 -1.97
N TYR A 128 -22.56 -1.09 -1.75
CA TYR A 128 -22.22 -0.16 -2.82
C TYR A 128 -20.93 -0.57 -3.55
N ILE A 129 -19.85 -0.87 -2.79
CA ILE A 129 -18.57 -1.30 -3.34
C ILE A 129 -18.77 -2.57 -4.20
N THR A 130 -19.43 -3.58 -3.66
CA THR A 130 -19.66 -4.84 -4.39
C THR A 130 -20.55 -4.66 -5.62
N ARG A 131 -21.50 -3.72 -5.59
CA ARG A 131 -22.29 -3.35 -6.76
C ARG A 131 -21.42 -2.74 -7.86
N CYS A 132 -20.54 -1.79 -7.54
CA CYS A 132 -19.63 -1.19 -8.51
C CYS A 132 -18.77 -2.24 -9.23
N LEU A 133 -18.30 -3.25 -8.47
CA LEU A 133 -17.54 -4.38 -9.02
C LEU A 133 -18.40 -5.28 -9.91
N SER A 134 -19.60 -5.63 -9.45
CA SER A 134 -20.54 -6.47 -10.20
C SER A 134 -20.97 -5.85 -11.52
N GLU A 135 -21.25 -4.55 -11.55
CA GLU A 135 -21.61 -3.80 -12.77
C GLU A 135 -20.50 -3.81 -13.83
N ARG A 136 -19.25 -4.06 -13.40
CA ARG A 136 -18.07 -4.21 -14.29
C ARG A 136 -17.65 -5.65 -14.53
N ASN A 137 -18.49 -6.59 -14.11
CA ASN A 137 -18.24 -8.03 -14.24
C ASN A 137 -16.89 -8.46 -13.59
N ILE A 138 -16.50 -7.80 -12.48
CA ILE A 138 -15.30 -8.14 -11.71
C ILE A 138 -15.67 -9.24 -10.73
N ASN A 139 -14.97 -10.38 -10.83
CA ASN A 139 -15.12 -11.47 -9.87
C ASN A 139 -14.25 -11.23 -8.64
N ILE A 140 -14.85 -11.37 -7.47
CA ILE A 140 -14.19 -11.23 -6.17
C ILE A 140 -13.60 -12.58 -5.77
N ALA A 141 -12.26 -12.65 -5.69
CA ALA A 141 -11.56 -13.82 -5.18
C ALA A 141 -11.57 -13.84 -3.64
N PHE A 142 -11.22 -12.69 -3.05
CA PHE A 142 -11.25 -12.50 -1.60
C PHE A 142 -11.79 -11.11 -1.27
N MET A 143 -12.45 -11.02 -0.12
CA MET A 143 -12.92 -9.76 0.42
C MET A 143 -12.76 -9.77 1.93
N ARG A 144 -12.13 -8.74 2.46
CA ARG A 144 -11.91 -8.56 3.90
C ARG A 144 -12.30 -7.15 4.30
N LEU A 145 -12.88 -7.05 5.50
CA LEU A 145 -13.22 -5.76 6.11
C LEU A 145 -12.49 -5.64 7.44
N PHE A 146 -11.75 -4.57 7.59
CA PHE A 146 -11.07 -4.19 8.82
C PHE A 146 -11.60 -2.83 9.27
N ARG A 147 -11.70 -2.58 10.56
CA ARG A 147 -12.16 -1.30 11.10
C ARG A 147 -11.36 -0.90 12.32
N GLU A 148 -11.18 0.38 12.52
CA GLU A 148 -10.56 0.92 13.73
C GLU A 148 -11.48 0.67 14.93
N SER A 149 -12.74 1.13 14.81
CA SER A 149 -13.80 0.89 15.77
C SER A 149 -15.16 0.98 15.07
N LYS A 150 -16.22 0.56 15.77
CA LYS A 150 -17.57 0.59 15.22
C LYS A 150 -18.00 2.03 14.87
N GLY A 151 -18.40 2.25 13.64
CA GLY A 151 -18.93 3.52 13.16
C GLY A 151 -17.85 4.57 12.83
N THR A 152 -16.57 4.21 12.79
CA THR A 152 -15.47 5.11 12.40
C THR A 152 -14.91 4.71 11.02
N THR A 153 -13.59 4.72 10.86
CA THR A 153 -12.94 4.32 9.61
C THR A 153 -12.91 2.80 9.45
N ALA A 154 -13.25 2.34 8.26
CA ALA A 154 -13.10 0.95 7.84
C ALA A 154 -12.29 0.85 6.55
N TYR A 155 -11.65 -0.29 6.37
CA TYR A 155 -10.86 -0.67 5.20
C TYR A 155 -11.49 -1.91 4.59
N THR A 156 -12.06 -1.78 3.40
CA THR A 156 -12.51 -2.92 2.61
C THR A 156 -11.46 -3.23 1.58
N ILE A 157 -10.86 -4.42 1.67
CA ILE A 157 -9.87 -4.92 0.72
C ILE A 157 -10.56 -5.99 -0.12
N VAL A 158 -10.58 -5.77 -1.43
CA VAL A 158 -11.14 -6.70 -2.41
C VAL A 158 -10.04 -7.13 -3.34
N GLU A 159 -9.77 -8.43 -3.38
CA GLU A 159 -8.84 -9.05 -4.32
C GLU A 159 -9.65 -9.72 -5.46
N SER A 160 -9.24 -9.50 -6.70
CA SER A 160 -9.94 -9.98 -7.90
C SER A 160 -9.02 -10.82 -8.78
N ASP A 161 -9.61 -11.79 -9.51
CA ASP A 161 -8.88 -12.69 -10.40
C ASP A 161 -8.35 -12.02 -11.68
N GLY A 162 -8.81 -10.82 -11.98
CA GLY A 162 -8.52 -10.13 -13.24
C GLY A 162 -7.98 -8.73 -13.05
N HIS A 163 -7.62 -8.13 -14.18
CA HIS A 163 -7.21 -6.73 -14.23
C HIS A 163 -8.38 -5.81 -13.88
N LEU A 164 -8.11 -4.80 -13.07
CA LEU A 164 -9.12 -3.82 -12.65
C LEU A 164 -9.22 -2.69 -13.68
N PRO A 165 -10.43 -2.32 -14.13
CA PRO A 165 -10.59 -1.22 -15.08
C PRO A 165 -10.25 0.12 -14.43
N GLU A 166 -9.71 1.05 -15.23
CA GLU A 166 -9.25 2.36 -14.75
C GLU A 166 -10.35 3.19 -14.08
N ASP A 167 -11.60 3.05 -14.55
CA ASP A 167 -12.75 3.80 -14.04
C ASP A 167 -13.31 3.29 -12.71
N ILE A 168 -12.81 2.16 -12.19
CA ILE A 168 -13.31 1.58 -10.95
C ILE A 168 -13.11 2.50 -9.75
N VAL A 169 -11.97 3.18 -9.68
CA VAL A 169 -11.63 4.12 -8.61
C VAL A 169 -12.66 5.25 -8.58
N GLU A 170 -12.89 5.89 -9.73
CA GLU A 170 -13.83 7.00 -9.83
C GLU A 170 -15.26 6.57 -9.48
N SER A 171 -15.69 5.40 -9.96
CA SER A 171 -17.01 4.86 -9.66
C SER A 171 -17.23 4.61 -8.18
N ILE A 172 -16.27 4.04 -7.48
CA ILE A 172 -16.38 3.79 -6.05
C ILE A 172 -16.37 5.13 -5.29
N HIS A 173 -15.55 6.08 -5.70
CA HIS A 173 -15.43 7.40 -5.08
C HIS A 173 -16.71 8.26 -5.15
N GLN A 174 -17.68 7.94 -5.99
CA GLN A 174 -18.96 8.68 -6.08
C GLN A 174 -19.79 8.60 -4.79
N ASN A 175 -19.55 7.63 -3.92
CA ASN A 175 -20.24 7.54 -2.64
C ASN A 175 -19.57 8.44 -1.60
N THR A 176 -20.33 9.35 -1.00
CA THR A 176 -19.82 10.34 -0.03
C THR A 176 -19.26 9.75 1.25
N ASN A 177 -19.55 8.48 1.56
CA ASN A 177 -18.96 7.77 2.69
C ASN A 177 -17.60 7.13 2.36
N ILE A 178 -17.13 7.24 1.11
CA ILE A 178 -15.80 6.77 0.70
C ILE A 178 -14.81 7.92 0.90
N HIS A 179 -13.74 7.64 1.63
CA HIS A 179 -12.69 8.61 1.91
C HIS A 179 -11.55 8.51 0.89
N ASP A 180 -11.16 7.28 0.54
CA ASP A 180 -10.11 7.04 -0.46
C ASP A 180 -10.25 5.66 -1.11
N VAL A 181 -9.71 5.52 -2.32
CA VAL A 181 -9.69 4.27 -3.09
C VAL A 181 -8.32 4.10 -3.72
N MET A 182 -7.68 2.99 -3.44
CA MET A 182 -6.38 2.62 -4.01
C MET A 182 -6.49 1.32 -4.77
N VAL A 183 -5.74 1.21 -5.87
CA VAL A 183 -5.61 0.00 -6.66
C VAL A 183 -4.16 -0.48 -6.60
N VAL A 184 -3.97 -1.78 -6.35
CA VAL A 184 -2.70 -2.50 -6.42
C VAL A 184 -2.84 -3.56 -7.51
N GLN A 185 -1.98 -3.48 -8.56
CA GLN A 185 -1.97 -4.41 -9.69
C GLN A 185 -0.54 -4.83 -10.01
#